data_533b25a5b9fce73b9e30448171d42d1e
#
_entry.id   533b25a5b9fce73b9e30448171d42d1e
#
_cell.length_a   1.000
_cell.length_b   1.000
_cell.length_c   1.000
_cell.angle_alpha   90.00
_cell.angle_beta   90.00
_cell.angle_gamma   90.00
#
_symmetry.space_group_name_H-M   'P 1'
#
loop_
_entity.id
_entity.type
_entity.pdbx_description
1 polymer ?
#
loop_
_entity_poly.entity_id
_entity_poly.type
_entity_poly.pdbx_seq_one_letter_code
_entity_poly.pdbx_strand_id
1 'polypeptide(L)'
;MSGLIGKNVGAGCTYFELYAGGAGAALDLLLGGNVQRIVLNDADIHIYYFWDSVLHYTEDFLRLMWDTPVNMDTWQRERAVYDENDLPDENNPGNHSPLEIGFATFFLNRTNRSGIITKAGPIGGANQTGKYRMDCRFNKGNLAQKIERIAARANDIEMHNEDTLAFIQQNVERLSAPHSFMYLDPSYYKNGSSLYLNAYNYQDHENLSNLMAGLRDLKWMISYDDVEENHQLYEGFRTAQHELNYFLQQKRKTNEFLVFSDTINKLVF
;
A
#
# COMPACT_ATOMS: atom_id res chain seq x y z
N MET A 1 7.89 -11.46 -7.07
CA MET A 1 6.53 -11.88 -6.66
C MET A 1 5.88 -12.83 -7.69
N SER A 2 5.72 -12.47 -8.98
CA SER A 2 5.05 -13.32 -9.99
C SER A 2 5.60 -14.76 -10.09
N GLY A 3 6.93 -14.93 -10.09
CA GLY A 3 7.57 -16.25 -10.08
C GLY A 3 7.26 -17.08 -8.84
N LEU A 4 7.18 -16.44 -7.67
CA LEU A 4 6.82 -17.10 -6.41
C LEU A 4 5.38 -17.61 -6.45
N ILE A 5 4.43 -16.77 -6.86
CA ILE A 5 3.02 -17.14 -7.00
C ILE A 5 2.84 -18.23 -8.05
N GLY A 6 3.42 -18.08 -9.24
CA GLY A 6 3.30 -19.05 -10.33
C GLY A 6 3.77 -20.46 -9.95
N LYS A 7 4.78 -20.56 -9.07
CA LYS A 7 5.34 -21.87 -8.65
C LYS A 7 4.69 -22.48 -7.41
N ASN A 8 4.05 -21.68 -6.55
CA ASN A 8 3.50 -22.18 -5.28
C ASN A 8 1.96 -22.15 -5.25
N VAL A 9 1.31 -21.33 -6.09
CA VAL A 9 -0.15 -21.19 -6.13
C VAL A 9 -0.71 -21.60 -7.50
N GLY A 10 -0.09 -21.12 -8.57
CA GLY A 10 -0.51 -21.39 -9.94
C GLY A 10 -1.55 -20.40 -10.47
N ALA A 11 -2.21 -20.78 -11.57
CA ALA A 11 -3.21 -19.95 -12.22
C ALA A 11 -4.48 -19.76 -11.37
N GLY A 12 -5.16 -18.64 -11.57
CA GLY A 12 -6.41 -18.33 -10.84
C GLY A 12 -6.17 -17.80 -9.42
N CYS A 13 -4.93 -17.37 -9.10
CA CYS A 13 -4.60 -16.85 -7.77
C CYS A 13 -5.45 -15.62 -7.42
N THR A 14 -5.99 -15.61 -6.18
CA THR A 14 -6.44 -14.43 -5.47
C THR A 14 -5.28 -13.96 -4.57
N TYR A 15 -4.80 -12.75 -4.82
CA TYR A 15 -3.69 -12.16 -4.10
C TYR A 15 -4.19 -11.13 -3.08
N PHE A 16 -3.79 -11.31 -1.84
CA PHE A 16 -4.14 -10.42 -0.74
C PHE A 16 -2.93 -9.56 -0.38
N GLU A 17 -3.08 -8.23 -0.40
CA GLU A 17 -2.07 -7.25 0.05
C GLU A 17 -2.67 -6.44 1.21
N LEU A 18 -2.26 -6.78 2.45
CA LEU A 18 -2.98 -6.33 3.65
C LEU A 18 -2.41 -5.05 4.29
N TYR A 19 -1.37 -4.49 3.71
CA TYR A 19 -0.84 -3.15 3.94
C TYR A 19 -0.69 -2.50 2.57
N ALA A 20 -1.83 -2.21 1.96
CA ALA A 20 -1.90 -1.95 0.52
C ALA A 20 -1.14 -0.68 0.09
N GLY A 21 -1.27 0.42 0.84
CA GLY A 21 -0.70 1.69 0.45
C GLY A 21 -1.01 2.02 -1.01
N GLY A 22 0.04 2.12 -1.84
CA GLY A 22 -0.09 2.31 -3.29
C GLY A 22 -0.34 1.03 -4.09
N ALA A 23 -0.47 -0.13 -3.47
CA ALA A 23 -0.76 -1.45 -4.05
C ALA A 23 0.10 -1.82 -5.28
N GLY A 24 1.36 -1.42 -5.26
CA GLY A 24 2.23 -1.56 -6.43
C GLY A 24 2.40 -3.02 -6.87
N ALA A 25 2.65 -3.93 -5.93
CA ALA A 25 2.83 -5.34 -6.21
C ALA A 25 1.53 -6.00 -6.68
N ALA A 26 0.41 -5.72 -6.02
CA ALA A 26 -0.90 -6.23 -6.39
C ALA A 26 -1.31 -5.81 -7.81
N LEU A 27 -1.14 -4.52 -8.14
CA LEU A 27 -1.48 -3.99 -9.46
C LEU A 27 -0.59 -4.56 -10.57
N ASP A 28 0.71 -4.68 -10.34
CA ASP A 28 1.63 -5.28 -11.32
C ASP A 28 1.25 -6.74 -11.59
N LEU A 29 0.85 -7.47 -10.57
CA LEU A 29 0.39 -8.86 -10.70
C LEU A 29 -0.93 -8.96 -11.46
N LEU A 30 -1.92 -8.13 -11.12
CA LEU A 30 -3.24 -8.14 -11.74
C LEU A 30 -3.19 -7.70 -13.20
N LEU A 31 -2.57 -6.53 -13.46
CA LEU A 31 -2.49 -5.95 -14.80
C LEU A 31 -1.53 -6.73 -15.72
N GLY A 32 -0.58 -7.46 -15.13
CA GLY A 32 0.31 -8.40 -15.82
C GLY A 32 -0.31 -9.78 -16.07
N GLY A 33 -1.54 -10.03 -15.59
CA GLY A 33 -2.23 -11.32 -15.76
C GLY A 33 -1.64 -12.47 -14.94
N ASN A 34 -0.85 -12.16 -13.91
CA ASN A 34 -0.24 -13.18 -13.03
C ASN A 34 -1.18 -13.67 -11.94
N VAL A 35 -2.20 -12.87 -11.60
CA VAL A 35 -3.27 -13.21 -10.66
C VAL A 35 -4.62 -12.85 -11.27
N GLN A 36 -5.67 -13.51 -10.80
CA GLN A 36 -7.03 -13.29 -11.30
C GLN A 36 -7.71 -12.13 -10.56
N ARG A 37 -7.53 -12.06 -9.26
CA ARG A 37 -8.13 -11.06 -8.36
C ARG A 37 -7.10 -10.57 -7.36
N ILE A 38 -7.32 -9.35 -6.88
CA ILE A 38 -6.59 -8.80 -5.75
C ILE A 38 -7.57 -8.34 -4.66
N VAL A 39 -7.18 -8.57 -3.42
CA VAL A 39 -7.87 -8.09 -2.23
C VAL A 39 -6.89 -7.19 -1.48
N LEU A 40 -7.23 -5.94 -1.40
CA LEU A 40 -6.44 -4.90 -0.74
C LEU A 40 -7.05 -4.60 0.63
N ASN A 41 -6.21 -4.41 1.62
CA ASN A 41 -6.63 -3.87 2.91
C ASN A 41 -5.61 -2.83 3.38
N ASP A 42 -6.10 -1.74 3.95
CA ASP A 42 -5.26 -0.77 4.62
C ASP A 42 -6.03 -0.15 5.79
N ALA A 43 -5.39 -0.07 6.95
CA ALA A 43 -5.99 0.53 8.15
C ALA A 43 -6.07 2.07 8.04
N ASP A 44 -5.34 2.68 7.10
CA ASP A 44 -5.42 4.13 6.85
C ASP A 44 -6.64 4.44 5.98
N ILE A 45 -7.62 5.11 6.58
CA ILE A 45 -8.86 5.52 5.93
C ILE A 45 -8.61 6.41 4.69
N HIS A 46 -7.54 7.20 4.68
CA HIS A 46 -7.18 8.04 3.53
C HIS A 46 -6.75 7.19 2.33
N ILE A 47 -6.03 6.10 2.56
CA ILE A 47 -5.67 5.13 1.53
C ILE A 47 -6.93 4.42 1.03
N TYR A 48 -7.82 4.04 1.94
CA TYR A 48 -9.11 3.44 1.58
C TYR A 48 -9.93 4.38 0.67
N TYR A 49 -10.12 5.65 1.05
CA TYR A 49 -10.88 6.60 0.23
C TYR A 49 -10.22 6.91 -1.11
N PHE A 50 -8.88 6.88 -1.19
CA PHE A 50 -8.20 6.98 -2.48
C PHE A 50 -8.59 5.80 -3.38
N TRP A 51 -8.53 4.57 -2.89
CA TRP A 51 -8.86 3.39 -3.68
C TRP A 51 -10.35 3.31 -4.00
N ASP A 52 -11.21 3.61 -3.05
CA ASP A 52 -12.65 3.68 -3.26
C ASP A 52 -13.00 4.69 -4.38
N SER A 53 -12.37 5.86 -4.36
CA SER A 53 -12.55 6.88 -5.39
C SER A 53 -12.09 6.42 -6.77
N VAL A 54 -10.95 5.74 -6.86
CA VAL A 54 -10.43 5.19 -8.12
C VAL A 54 -11.33 4.10 -8.68
N LEU A 55 -11.89 3.24 -7.82
CA LEU A 55 -12.65 2.06 -8.25
C LEU A 55 -14.13 2.36 -8.53
N HIS A 56 -14.74 3.24 -7.76
CA HIS A 56 -16.20 3.46 -7.79
C HIS A 56 -16.61 4.85 -8.30
N TYR A 57 -15.71 5.84 -8.26
CA TYR A 57 -15.97 7.23 -8.68
C TYR A 57 -14.93 7.70 -9.71
N THR A 58 -14.49 6.81 -10.59
CA THR A 58 -13.37 7.03 -11.52
C THR A 58 -13.52 8.30 -12.35
N GLU A 59 -14.70 8.54 -12.94
CA GLU A 59 -14.96 9.72 -13.81
C GLU A 59 -14.85 11.02 -13.01
N ASP A 60 -15.44 11.06 -11.81
CA ASP A 60 -15.39 12.24 -10.93
C ASP A 60 -13.97 12.48 -10.43
N PHE A 61 -13.23 11.43 -10.09
CA PHE A 61 -11.84 11.51 -9.68
C PHE A 61 -10.94 12.05 -10.81
N LEU A 62 -11.12 11.56 -12.02
CA LEU A 62 -10.39 12.03 -13.19
C LEU A 62 -10.73 13.48 -13.52
N ARG A 63 -12.01 13.87 -13.46
CA ARG A 63 -12.44 15.27 -13.64
C ARG A 63 -11.76 16.18 -12.62
N LEU A 64 -11.80 15.80 -11.33
CA LEU A 64 -11.15 16.55 -10.27
C LEU A 64 -9.64 16.69 -10.50
N MET A 65 -8.98 15.61 -10.95
CA MET A 65 -7.56 15.65 -11.30
C MET A 65 -7.27 16.60 -12.48
N TRP A 66 -8.14 16.61 -13.53
CA TRP A 66 -7.94 17.48 -14.69
C TRP A 66 -8.15 18.94 -14.36
N ASP A 67 -9.18 19.27 -13.55
CA ASP A 67 -9.57 20.63 -13.22
C ASP A 67 -8.65 21.27 -12.16
N THR A 68 -7.98 20.45 -11.34
CA THR A 68 -7.13 20.93 -10.24
C THR A 68 -5.75 21.39 -10.75
N PRO A 69 -5.33 22.65 -10.56
CA PRO A 69 -3.99 23.11 -10.88
C PRO A 69 -2.96 22.57 -9.89
N VAL A 70 -1.73 22.32 -10.36
CA VAL A 70 -0.62 21.84 -9.50
C VAL A 70 0.23 23.04 -9.08
N ASN A 71 -0.13 23.66 -7.96
CA ASN A 71 0.54 24.82 -7.39
C ASN A 71 0.49 24.81 -5.87
N MET A 72 1.13 25.80 -5.22
CA MET A 72 1.20 25.87 -3.75
C MET A 72 -0.15 26.13 -3.09
N ASP A 73 -1.03 26.93 -3.69
CA ASP A 73 -2.35 27.19 -3.13
C ASP A 73 -3.20 25.91 -3.08
N THR A 74 -3.15 25.15 -4.15
CA THR A 74 -3.77 23.81 -4.20
C THR A 74 -3.13 22.89 -3.17
N TRP A 75 -1.79 22.87 -3.09
CA TRP A 75 -1.11 22.01 -2.13
C TRP A 75 -1.53 22.31 -0.68
N GLN A 76 -1.69 23.58 -0.32
CA GLN A 76 -2.16 23.98 1.01
C GLN A 76 -3.60 23.54 1.25
N ARG A 77 -4.46 23.70 0.24
CA ARG A 77 -5.86 23.27 0.32
C ARG A 77 -5.96 21.75 0.50
N GLU A 78 -5.29 20.97 -0.33
CA GLU A 78 -5.32 19.50 -0.24
C GLU A 78 -4.66 18.99 1.06
N ARG A 79 -3.66 19.74 1.57
CA ARG A 79 -3.09 19.45 2.89
C ARG A 79 -4.13 19.68 4.00
N ALA A 80 -4.91 20.76 3.95
CA ALA A 80 -5.95 21.02 4.93
C ALA A 80 -7.07 19.97 4.88
N VAL A 81 -7.47 19.52 3.68
CA VAL A 81 -8.43 18.41 3.51
C VAL A 81 -7.90 17.12 4.12
N TYR A 82 -6.63 16.79 3.87
CA TYR A 82 -6.02 15.57 4.41
C TYR A 82 -5.84 15.61 5.95
N ASP A 83 -5.51 16.77 6.51
CA ASP A 83 -5.27 16.95 7.94
C ASP A 83 -6.57 17.12 8.75
N GLU A 84 -7.75 17.13 8.08
CA GLU A 84 -9.06 17.23 8.72
C GLU A 84 -9.34 15.97 9.57
N ASN A 85 -9.82 16.17 10.79
CA ASN A 85 -10.11 15.08 11.72
C ASN A 85 -11.60 14.67 11.71
N ASP A 86 -12.47 15.51 11.13
CA ASP A 86 -13.91 15.21 11.00
C ASP A 86 -14.16 14.43 9.71
N LEU A 87 -13.78 13.17 9.75
CA LEU A 87 -13.90 12.27 8.61
C LEU A 87 -15.33 11.72 8.49
N PRO A 88 -15.82 11.46 7.29
CA PRO A 88 -17.14 10.88 7.08
C PRO A 88 -17.22 9.45 7.63
N ASP A 89 -18.34 9.13 8.26
CA ASP A 89 -18.71 7.78 8.68
C ASP A 89 -20.21 7.51 8.40
N GLU A 90 -20.74 6.39 8.85
CA GLU A 90 -22.14 6.01 8.63
C GLU A 90 -23.16 7.01 9.23
N ASN A 91 -22.78 7.78 10.25
CA ASN A 91 -23.64 8.68 11.00
C ASN A 91 -23.26 10.16 10.82
N ASN A 92 -22.08 10.44 10.27
CA ASN A 92 -21.53 11.77 10.11
C ASN A 92 -20.99 11.95 8.67
N PRO A 93 -21.51 12.90 7.88
CA PRO A 93 -20.98 13.17 6.54
C PRO A 93 -19.58 13.78 6.54
N GLY A 94 -19.05 14.21 7.70
CA GLY A 94 -17.78 14.91 7.81
C GLY A 94 -17.79 16.28 7.10
N ASN A 95 -16.64 16.96 7.11
CA ASN A 95 -16.47 18.24 6.41
C ASN A 95 -16.11 18.07 4.92
N HIS A 96 -15.61 16.90 4.55
CA HIS A 96 -15.20 16.57 3.17
C HIS A 96 -15.73 15.20 2.77
N SER A 97 -16.08 15.05 1.50
CA SER A 97 -16.53 13.78 0.94
C SER A 97 -15.36 12.77 0.85
N PRO A 98 -15.64 11.44 0.83
CA PRO A 98 -14.64 10.42 0.55
C PRO A 98 -13.82 10.69 -0.71
N LEU A 99 -14.45 11.20 -1.77
CA LEU A 99 -13.78 11.57 -3.02
C LEU A 99 -12.75 12.69 -2.82
N GLU A 100 -13.10 13.74 -2.07
CA GLU A 100 -12.18 14.86 -1.80
C GLU A 100 -10.99 14.40 -0.95
N ILE A 101 -11.22 13.59 0.07
CA ILE A 101 -10.15 13.03 0.92
C ILE A 101 -9.25 12.09 0.11
N GLY A 102 -9.83 11.21 -0.70
CA GLY A 102 -9.09 10.31 -1.59
C GLY A 102 -8.25 11.07 -2.62
N PHE A 103 -8.80 12.16 -3.17
CA PHE A 103 -8.06 13.01 -4.09
C PHE A 103 -6.92 13.78 -3.40
N ALA A 104 -7.14 14.33 -2.21
CA ALA A 104 -6.11 15.00 -1.42
C ALA A 104 -4.96 14.04 -1.11
N THR A 105 -5.25 12.81 -0.72
CA THR A 105 -4.28 11.74 -0.50
C THR A 105 -3.42 11.49 -1.73
N PHE A 106 -4.06 11.31 -2.88
CA PHE A 106 -3.38 11.13 -4.16
C PHE A 106 -2.53 12.35 -4.54
N PHE A 107 -3.10 13.56 -4.44
CA PHE A 107 -2.42 14.80 -4.79
C PHE A 107 -1.14 14.96 -3.95
N LEU A 108 -1.23 14.80 -2.64
CA LEU A 108 -0.09 14.90 -1.74
C LEU A 108 0.95 13.80 -1.98
N ASN A 109 0.54 12.57 -2.24
CA ASN A 109 1.47 11.50 -2.61
C ASN A 109 2.27 11.86 -3.87
N ARG A 110 1.64 12.48 -4.86
CA ARG A 110 2.31 12.85 -6.12
C ARG A 110 3.17 14.10 -6.02
N THR A 111 2.83 15.04 -5.15
CA THR A 111 3.48 16.35 -5.02
C THR A 111 4.48 16.46 -3.89
N ASN A 112 4.40 15.58 -2.87
CA ASN A 112 5.33 15.56 -1.74
C ASN A 112 6.64 14.83 -2.05
N ARG A 113 7.70 15.24 -1.35
CA ARG A 113 9.01 14.57 -1.41
C ARG A 113 8.88 13.11 -1.05
N SER A 114 9.46 12.26 -1.87
CA SER A 114 9.44 10.78 -1.74
C SER A 114 8.03 10.15 -1.71
N GLY A 115 6.97 10.92 -1.97
CA GLY A 115 5.59 10.44 -1.87
C GLY A 115 5.07 10.27 -0.44
N ILE A 116 5.80 10.78 0.55
CA ILE A 116 5.39 10.72 1.95
C ILE A 116 4.27 11.74 2.16
N ILE A 117 3.09 11.26 2.52
CA ILE A 117 1.90 12.10 2.60
C ILE A 117 1.90 12.91 3.90
N THR A 118 2.17 12.26 5.04
CA THR A 118 1.97 12.83 6.38
C THR A 118 2.97 13.92 6.77
N LYS A 119 4.26 13.65 6.64
CA LYS A 119 5.33 14.47 7.26
C LYS A 119 6.26 15.17 6.26
N ALA A 120 6.06 14.97 4.95
CA ALA A 120 6.90 15.61 3.95
C ALA A 120 6.23 16.85 3.36
N GLY A 121 7.04 17.87 3.10
CA GLY A 121 6.59 19.04 2.34
C GLY A 121 6.69 18.81 0.82
N PRO A 122 6.25 19.80 0.03
CA PRO A 122 6.19 19.70 -1.42
C PRO A 122 7.59 19.55 -2.05
N ILE A 123 7.64 18.85 -3.18
CA ILE A 123 8.83 18.80 -4.02
C ILE A 123 9.14 20.24 -4.47
N GLY A 124 10.37 20.66 -4.38
CA GLY A 124 10.81 22.04 -4.70
C GLY A 124 10.72 23.01 -3.53
N GLY A 125 10.16 22.59 -2.38
CA GLY A 125 10.00 23.41 -1.19
C GLY A 125 8.86 24.43 -1.30
N ALA A 126 8.59 25.19 -0.22
CA ALA A 126 7.48 26.14 -0.16
C ALA A 126 7.57 27.24 -1.24
N ASN A 127 8.78 27.67 -1.58
CA ASN A 127 9.00 28.72 -2.59
C ASN A 127 9.19 28.15 -4.01
N GLN A 128 9.08 26.85 -4.20
CA GLN A 128 9.24 26.16 -5.49
C GLN A 128 10.54 26.54 -6.25
N THR A 129 11.64 26.73 -5.50
CA THR A 129 12.95 27.11 -6.03
C THR A 129 13.90 25.92 -6.21
N GLY A 130 13.49 24.73 -5.80
CA GLY A 130 14.27 23.50 -5.96
C GLY A 130 14.47 23.11 -7.42
N LYS A 131 15.48 22.25 -7.67
CA LYS A 131 15.77 21.68 -9.03
C LYS A 131 14.56 21.02 -9.68
N TYR A 132 13.76 20.32 -8.88
CA TYR A 132 12.50 19.73 -9.29
C TYR A 132 11.37 20.45 -8.57
N ARG A 133 10.25 20.69 -9.25
CA ARG A 133 9.04 21.28 -8.69
C ARG A 133 7.98 20.23 -8.41
N MET A 134 6.92 20.59 -7.72
CA MET A 134 5.87 19.65 -7.29
C MET A 134 5.16 18.97 -8.46
N ASP A 135 5.10 19.58 -9.62
CA ASP A 135 4.47 19.04 -10.83
C ASP A 135 5.29 17.96 -11.54
N CYS A 136 6.58 17.78 -11.17
CA CYS A 136 7.49 16.86 -11.86
C CYS A 136 7.04 15.39 -11.84
N ARG A 137 6.18 15.02 -10.88
CA ARG A 137 5.57 13.68 -10.76
C ARG A 137 4.07 13.67 -11.06
N PHE A 138 3.51 14.80 -11.52
CA PHE A 138 2.07 14.98 -11.74
C PHE A 138 1.73 15.11 -13.24
N ASN A 139 2.17 14.14 -14.04
CA ASN A 139 1.77 14.08 -15.46
C ASN A 139 0.33 13.55 -15.55
N LYS A 140 -0.63 14.46 -15.71
CA LYS A 140 -2.08 14.14 -15.73
C LYS A 140 -2.44 13.08 -16.77
N GLY A 141 -1.88 13.15 -17.98
CA GLY A 141 -2.17 12.17 -19.03
C GLY A 141 -1.74 10.75 -18.66
N ASN A 142 -0.50 10.60 -18.16
CA ASN A 142 0.01 9.28 -17.75
C ASN A 142 -0.73 8.76 -16.51
N LEU A 143 -1.12 9.65 -15.58
CA LEU A 143 -1.87 9.29 -14.39
C LEU A 143 -3.29 8.85 -14.75
N ALA A 144 -3.97 9.58 -15.64
CA ALA A 144 -5.30 9.22 -16.14
C ALA A 144 -5.30 7.83 -16.76
N GLN A 145 -4.37 7.55 -17.68
CA GLN A 145 -4.26 6.23 -18.32
C GLN A 145 -4.05 5.09 -17.31
N LYS A 146 -3.27 5.33 -16.24
CA LYS A 146 -3.09 4.33 -15.18
C LYS A 146 -4.37 4.09 -14.40
N ILE A 147 -5.06 5.17 -14.01
CA ILE A 147 -6.32 5.11 -13.27
C ILE A 147 -7.38 4.38 -14.10
N GLU A 148 -7.55 4.74 -15.37
CA GLU A 148 -8.49 4.08 -16.30
C GLU A 148 -8.20 2.58 -16.45
N ARG A 149 -6.93 2.19 -16.56
CA ARG A 149 -6.54 0.78 -16.64
C ARG A 149 -6.86 0.01 -15.37
N ILE A 150 -6.72 0.63 -14.21
CA ILE A 150 -7.09 0.03 -12.91
C ILE A 150 -8.61 -0.08 -12.82
N ALA A 151 -9.33 1.00 -13.10
CA ALA A 151 -10.79 1.04 -13.05
C ALA A 151 -11.45 0.02 -14.01
N ALA A 152 -10.85 -0.23 -15.18
CA ALA A 152 -11.29 -1.27 -16.10
C ALA A 152 -11.23 -2.70 -15.49
N ARG A 153 -10.52 -2.87 -14.38
CA ARG A 153 -10.41 -4.14 -13.62
C ARG A 153 -11.08 -4.04 -12.24
N ALA A 154 -11.92 -3.03 -11.98
CA ALA A 154 -12.53 -2.81 -10.67
C ALA A 154 -13.27 -4.05 -10.13
N ASN A 155 -13.91 -4.84 -10.98
CA ASN A 155 -14.59 -6.09 -10.58
C ASN A 155 -13.63 -7.20 -10.07
N ASP A 156 -12.35 -7.05 -10.30
CA ASP A 156 -11.30 -7.98 -9.86
C ASP A 156 -10.51 -7.44 -8.66
N ILE A 157 -10.92 -6.29 -8.13
CA ILE A 157 -10.26 -5.58 -7.01
C ILE A 157 -11.27 -5.40 -5.88
N GLU A 158 -10.94 -5.91 -4.71
CA GLU A 158 -11.67 -5.61 -3.47
C GLU A 158 -10.80 -4.70 -2.61
N MET A 159 -11.40 -3.69 -1.94
CA MET A 159 -10.70 -2.82 -1.01
C MET A 159 -11.41 -2.79 0.34
N HIS A 160 -10.63 -2.98 1.41
CA HIS A 160 -11.08 -3.00 2.79
C HIS A 160 -10.35 -1.94 3.61
N ASN A 161 -11.01 -1.46 4.67
CA ASN A 161 -10.42 -0.56 5.66
C ASN A 161 -10.58 -1.19 7.05
N GLU A 162 -9.72 -2.12 7.37
CA GLU A 162 -9.79 -2.87 8.62
C GLU A 162 -8.39 -2.96 9.25
N ASP A 163 -8.35 -3.16 10.58
CA ASP A 163 -7.13 -3.62 11.22
C ASP A 163 -6.67 -4.94 10.60
N THR A 164 -5.39 -5.05 10.27
CA THR A 164 -4.87 -6.21 9.53
C THR A 164 -5.04 -7.53 10.29
N LEU A 165 -4.86 -7.54 11.60
CA LEU A 165 -5.02 -8.76 12.39
C LEU A 165 -6.49 -9.18 12.43
N ALA A 166 -7.40 -8.22 12.60
CA ALA A 166 -8.84 -8.46 12.55
C ALA A 166 -9.27 -8.99 11.19
N PHE A 167 -8.80 -8.37 10.10
CA PHE A 167 -9.07 -8.83 8.74
C PHE A 167 -8.62 -10.29 8.53
N ILE A 168 -7.40 -10.64 8.93
CA ILE A 168 -6.87 -12.01 8.80
C ILE A 168 -7.77 -12.99 9.57
N GLN A 169 -8.10 -12.68 10.83
CA GLN A 169 -8.91 -13.56 11.69
C GLN A 169 -10.31 -13.79 11.12
N GLN A 170 -10.94 -12.77 10.54
CA GLN A 170 -12.28 -12.85 9.96
C GLN A 170 -12.30 -13.56 8.60
N ASN A 171 -11.16 -13.57 7.88
CA ASN A 171 -11.05 -14.10 6.52
C ASN A 171 -10.22 -15.40 6.41
N VAL A 172 -9.96 -16.11 7.52
CA VAL A 172 -9.12 -17.33 7.51
C VAL A 172 -9.59 -18.35 6.48
N GLU A 173 -10.90 -18.54 6.31
CA GLU A 173 -11.46 -19.46 5.32
C GLU A 173 -11.09 -19.06 3.89
N ARG A 174 -11.20 -17.78 3.53
CA ARG A 174 -10.80 -17.25 2.21
C ARG A 174 -9.28 -17.36 2.00
N LEU A 175 -8.50 -17.07 3.03
CA LEU A 175 -7.04 -17.13 2.99
C LEU A 175 -6.51 -18.57 2.89
N SER A 176 -7.26 -19.56 3.40
CA SER A 176 -6.92 -20.99 3.31
C SER A 176 -7.30 -21.63 1.97
N ALA A 177 -7.99 -20.92 1.10
CA ALA A 177 -8.36 -21.46 -0.21
C ALA A 177 -7.10 -21.84 -1.04
N PRO A 178 -7.14 -22.91 -1.85
CA PRO A 178 -5.97 -23.44 -2.55
C PRO A 178 -5.24 -22.43 -3.43
N HIS A 179 -5.99 -21.46 -3.99
CA HIS A 179 -5.48 -20.42 -4.89
C HIS A 179 -5.32 -19.05 -4.21
N SER A 180 -5.28 -19.00 -2.89
CA SER A 180 -4.99 -17.77 -2.14
C SER A 180 -3.51 -17.62 -1.87
N PHE A 181 -3.02 -16.37 -1.94
CA PHE A 181 -1.69 -15.98 -1.51
C PHE A 181 -1.76 -14.63 -0.79
N MET A 182 -1.22 -14.56 0.41
CA MET A 182 -1.24 -13.34 1.23
C MET A 182 0.18 -12.74 1.32
N TYR A 183 0.27 -11.45 1.05
CA TYR A 183 1.46 -10.64 1.22
C TYR A 183 1.24 -9.58 2.28
N LEU A 184 2.22 -9.43 3.15
CA LEU A 184 2.22 -8.47 4.24
C LEU A 184 3.49 -7.62 4.15
N ASP A 185 3.33 -6.31 4.12
CA ASP A 185 4.41 -5.32 4.13
C ASP A 185 4.13 -4.28 5.23
N PRO A 186 4.16 -4.71 6.51
CA PRO A 186 3.85 -3.83 7.62
C PRO A 186 4.86 -2.69 7.73
N SER A 187 4.52 -1.65 8.48
CA SER A 187 5.42 -0.52 8.71
C SER A 187 6.75 -1.00 9.28
N TYR A 188 7.86 -0.47 8.75
CA TYR A 188 9.21 -0.87 9.15
C TYR A 188 9.48 -0.52 10.61
N TYR A 189 10.16 -1.42 11.31
CA TYR A 189 10.46 -1.28 12.73
C TYR A 189 11.25 0.02 13.05
N LYS A 190 12.29 0.34 12.27
CA LYS A 190 13.13 1.53 12.53
C LYS A 190 12.54 2.85 12.02
N ASN A 191 11.82 2.85 10.93
CA ASN A 191 11.40 4.08 10.25
C ASN A 191 9.87 4.23 10.15
N GLY A 192 9.10 3.28 10.64
CA GLY A 192 7.65 3.27 10.52
C GLY A 192 6.99 4.54 11.04
N SER A 193 7.35 4.99 12.24
CA SER A 193 6.79 6.20 12.88
C SER A 193 7.04 7.50 12.11
N SER A 194 8.02 7.53 11.19
CA SER A 194 8.32 8.70 10.35
C SER A 194 7.59 8.70 9.02
N LEU A 195 7.07 7.54 8.58
CA LEU A 195 6.52 7.32 7.24
C LEU A 195 5.01 7.09 7.23
N TYR A 196 4.46 6.49 8.29
CA TYR A 196 3.07 6.04 8.35
C TYR A 196 2.29 6.72 9.47
N LEU A 197 0.97 6.89 9.30
CA LEU A 197 0.06 7.34 10.35
C LEU A 197 -0.07 6.28 11.44
N ASN A 198 -0.25 5.03 11.04
CA ASN A 198 -0.46 3.85 11.88
C ASN A 198 0.83 3.02 11.96
N ALA A 199 1.92 3.63 12.47
CA ALA A 199 3.18 2.90 12.63
C ALA A 199 3.08 1.88 13.76
N TYR A 200 3.48 0.64 13.48
CA TYR A 200 3.53 -0.43 14.46
C TYR A 200 4.59 -0.14 15.54
N ASN A 201 4.23 -0.43 16.78
CA ASN A 201 5.17 -0.58 17.89
C ASN A 201 5.62 -2.05 18.02
N TYR A 202 6.53 -2.34 18.95
CA TYR A 202 7.02 -3.72 19.15
C TYR A 202 5.90 -4.73 19.41
N GLN A 203 4.91 -4.37 20.24
CA GLN A 203 3.79 -5.25 20.57
C GLN A 203 2.93 -5.57 19.35
N ASP A 204 2.76 -4.62 18.41
CA ASP A 204 2.00 -4.83 17.18
C ASP A 204 2.71 -5.84 16.28
N HIS A 205 4.05 -5.71 16.14
CA HIS A 205 4.87 -6.68 15.41
C HIS A 205 4.84 -8.07 16.06
N GLU A 206 4.91 -8.14 17.39
CA GLU A 206 4.82 -9.40 18.14
C GLU A 206 3.44 -10.05 17.96
N ASN A 207 2.35 -9.27 18.03
CA ASN A 207 0.99 -9.75 17.80
C ASN A 207 0.83 -10.33 16.39
N LEU A 208 1.38 -9.65 15.36
CA LEU A 208 1.37 -10.15 14.00
C LEU A 208 2.16 -11.46 13.89
N SER A 209 3.37 -11.52 14.44
CA SER A 209 4.19 -12.74 14.42
C SER A 209 3.48 -13.92 15.09
N ASN A 210 2.86 -13.70 16.23
CA ASN A 210 2.09 -14.72 16.95
C ASN A 210 0.88 -15.22 16.15
N LEU A 211 0.15 -14.31 15.48
CA LEU A 211 -0.94 -14.70 14.61
C LEU A 211 -0.43 -15.55 13.44
N MET A 212 0.65 -15.13 12.79
CA MET A 212 1.22 -15.84 11.64
C MET A 212 1.81 -17.20 12.02
N ALA A 213 2.26 -17.36 13.27
CA ALA A 213 2.70 -18.65 13.80
C ALA A 213 1.57 -19.69 13.86
N GLY A 214 0.33 -19.26 14.03
CA GLY A 214 -0.87 -20.11 13.95
C GLY A 214 -1.35 -20.41 12.53
N LEU A 215 -0.78 -19.77 11.51
CA LEU A 215 -1.24 -19.82 10.12
C LEU A 215 -0.17 -20.36 9.14
N ARG A 216 0.73 -21.21 9.62
CA ARG A 216 1.86 -21.77 8.85
C ARG A 216 1.41 -22.59 7.63
N ASP A 217 0.22 -23.15 7.68
CA ASP A 217 -0.37 -23.95 6.59
C ASP A 217 -0.95 -23.12 5.44
N LEU A 218 -1.13 -21.81 5.65
CA LEU A 218 -1.57 -20.89 4.59
C LEU A 218 -0.39 -20.50 3.71
N LYS A 219 -0.67 -19.93 2.52
CA LYS A 219 0.39 -19.43 1.63
C LYS A 219 0.57 -17.94 1.84
N TRP A 220 1.64 -17.55 2.49
CA TRP A 220 1.93 -16.15 2.76
C TRP A 220 3.43 -15.83 2.75
N MET A 221 3.71 -14.55 2.55
CA MET A 221 5.01 -13.94 2.67
C MET A 221 4.91 -12.59 3.39
N ILE A 222 5.89 -12.30 4.23
CA ILE A 222 6.06 -10.99 4.87
C ILE A 222 7.38 -10.39 4.42
N SER A 223 7.42 -9.09 4.15
CA SER A 223 8.65 -8.32 4.00
C SER A 223 8.83 -7.31 5.12
N TYR A 224 10.09 -7.15 5.56
CA TYR A 224 10.50 -6.23 6.62
C TYR A 224 11.85 -5.59 6.32
N ASP A 225 12.16 -4.52 7.05
CA ASP A 225 13.54 -4.06 7.19
C ASP A 225 14.38 -5.13 7.93
N ASP A 226 15.66 -5.27 7.48
CA ASP A 226 16.59 -6.26 8.01
C ASP A 226 17.18 -5.76 9.33
N VAL A 227 16.49 -6.07 10.44
CA VAL A 227 16.84 -5.68 11.81
C VAL A 227 16.75 -6.87 12.75
N GLU A 228 17.54 -6.84 13.84
CA GLU A 228 17.64 -7.94 14.80
C GLU A 228 16.30 -8.30 15.44
N GLU A 229 15.47 -7.30 15.72
CA GLU A 229 14.17 -7.46 16.34
C GLU A 229 13.24 -8.33 15.47
N ASN A 230 13.27 -8.11 14.14
CA ASN A 230 12.49 -8.92 13.21
C ASN A 230 13.02 -10.35 13.10
N HIS A 231 14.34 -10.56 13.17
CA HIS A 231 14.90 -11.91 13.21
C HIS A 231 14.49 -12.69 14.44
N GLN A 232 14.40 -12.03 15.61
CA GLN A 232 13.94 -12.66 16.86
C GLN A 232 12.45 -13.01 16.80
N LEU A 233 11.60 -12.11 16.29
CA LEU A 233 10.16 -12.33 16.18
C LEU A 233 9.80 -13.49 15.25
N TYR A 234 10.60 -13.74 14.23
CA TYR A 234 10.34 -14.79 13.25
C TYR A 234 11.35 -15.95 13.34
N GLU A 235 11.96 -16.15 14.51
CA GLU A 235 12.80 -17.31 14.77
C GLU A 235 12.00 -18.62 14.51
N GLY A 236 12.58 -19.56 13.79
CA GLY A 236 11.94 -20.83 13.43
C GLY A 236 10.99 -20.76 12.23
N PHE A 237 10.90 -19.62 11.55
CA PHE A 237 10.27 -19.53 10.23
C PHE A 237 11.32 -19.68 9.12
N ARG A 238 10.86 -20.03 7.92
CA ARG A 238 11.69 -19.95 6.73
C ARG A 238 11.91 -18.49 6.35
N THR A 239 13.17 -18.09 6.21
CA THR A 239 13.52 -16.70 5.88
C THR A 239 14.45 -16.63 4.68
N ALA A 240 14.50 -15.46 4.04
CA ALA A 240 15.48 -15.09 3.02
C ALA A 240 15.82 -13.61 3.14
N GLN A 241 16.99 -13.24 2.65
CA GLN A 241 17.37 -11.82 2.48
C GLN A 241 17.34 -11.48 1.00
N HIS A 242 16.76 -10.34 0.68
CA HIS A 242 16.71 -9.82 -0.68
C HIS A 242 17.40 -8.46 -0.74
N GLU A 243 18.41 -8.34 -1.63
CA GLU A 243 19.14 -7.09 -1.81
C GLU A 243 18.36 -6.14 -2.73
N LEU A 244 17.83 -5.03 -2.19
CA LEU A 244 17.18 -3.99 -2.97
C LEU A 244 18.16 -2.87 -3.34
N ASN A 245 18.16 -2.52 -4.62
CA ASN A 245 18.86 -1.35 -5.11
C ASN A 245 17.91 -0.13 -5.12
N TYR A 246 17.88 0.64 -4.05
CA TYR A 246 17.15 1.91 -4.02
C TYR A 246 17.91 2.99 -4.78
N PHE A 247 17.31 3.52 -5.85
CA PHE A 247 17.80 4.71 -6.57
C PHE A 247 17.22 6.00 -5.97
N LEU A 248 17.42 6.23 -4.68
CA LEU A 248 17.25 7.53 -4.05
C LEU A 248 18.62 8.21 -4.00
N GLN A 249 18.70 9.53 -4.00
CA GLN A 249 19.85 10.45 -4.11
C GLN A 249 21.25 9.96 -3.66
N GLN A 250 21.32 8.84 -2.97
CA GLN A 250 22.54 8.04 -2.70
C GLN A 250 22.18 6.57 -2.87
N LYS A 251 22.99 5.84 -3.65
CA LYS A 251 22.91 4.37 -3.75
C LYS A 251 23.12 3.78 -2.34
N ARG A 252 22.06 3.46 -1.65
CA ARG A 252 22.11 2.61 -0.46
C ARG A 252 21.59 1.23 -0.84
N LYS A 253 22.42 0.22 -0.68
CA LYS A 253 21.97 -1.16 -0.65
C LYS A 253 21.25 -1.35 0.68
N THR A 254 20.01 -1.72 0.62
CA THR A 254 19.22 -2.09 1.80
C THR A 254 18.77 -3.53 1.59
N ASN A 255 18.98 -4.36 2.59
CA ASN A 255 18.46 -5.71 2.57
C ASN A 255 17.04 -5.70 3.08
N GLU A 256 16.16 -6.42 2.40
CA GLU A 256 14.86 -6.79 2.94
C GLU A 256 14.96 -8.17 3.59
N PHE A 257 14.34 -8.29 4.75
CA PHE A 257 14.14 -9.55 5.45
C PHE A 257 12.79 -10.13 5.05
N LEU A 258 12.80 -11.29 4.40
CA LEU A 258 11.62 -11.98 3.91
C LEU A 258 11.32 -13.19 4.78
N VAL A 259 10.06 -13.33 5.20
CA VAL A 259 9.56 -14.45 5.99
C VAL A 259 8.48 -15.18 5.21
N PHE A 260 8.49 -16.50 5.27
CA PHE A 260 7.57 -17.35 4.50
C PHE A 260 6.88 -18.37 5.38
N SER A 261 5.65 -18.70 5.03
CA SER A 261 4.95 -19.85 5.57
C SER A 261 5.61 -21.18 5.15
N ASP A 262 5.31 -22.26 5.89
CA ASP A 262 5.87 -23.59 5.63
C ASP A 262 5.41 -24.16 4.27
N THR A 263 4.31 -23.70 3.74
CA THR A 263 3.74 -24.12 2.45
C THR A 263 4.43 -23.51 1.23
N ILE A 264 5.24 -22.47 1.40
CA ILE A 264 6.02 -21.88 0.31
C ILE A 264 7.28 -22.70 0.08
N ASN A 265 7.23 -23.65 -0.85
CA ASN A 265 8.29 -24.62 -1.08
C ASN A 265 9.35 -24.17 -2.10
N LYS A 266 8.99 -23.26 -3.01
CA LYS A 266 9.87 -22.79 -4.09
C LYS A 266 10.12 -21.31 -3.96
N LEU A 267 11.26 -20.93 -3.41
CA LEU A 267 11.73 -19.56 -3.39
C LEU A 267 12.33 -19.23 -4.76
N VAL A 268 11.78 -18.22 -5.42
CA VAL A 268 12.25 -17.71 -6.71
C VAL A 268 12.18 -16.19 -6.66
N PHE A 269 13.33 -15.59 -6.70
CA PHE A 269 13.53 -14.15 -6.68
C PHE A 269 13.97 -13.64 -8.05
#